data_b64906a446f07eca56dfa49f8e5eaeca
#
_entry.id   b64906a446f07eca56dfa49f8e5eaeca
#
_cell.length_a   1.000
_cell.length_b   1.000
_cell.length_c   1.000
_cell.angle_alpha   90.00
_cell.angle_beta   90.00
_cell.angle_gamma   90.00
#
_symmetry.space_group_name_H-M   'P 1'
#
loop_
_entity.id
_entity.type
_entity.pdbx_description
1 polymer ?
#
loop_
_entity_poly.entity_id
_entity_poly.type
_entity_poly.pdbx_seq_one_letter_code
_entity_poly.pdbx_strand_id
1 'polypeptide(L)'
;VLRHPAGAAGEVPAAVVLGNCWGPGGNPARMAALGAGFGEGAVGWSVDAQCGAGLVAIQQAADHVLRTGSPVAAGGTESASTAPERLLAGEPYRQAPMTPAGFADPDMTEAAEDLARQLGLGRERQDAFAARSHALALEHAALRSRETVPGLGSDDGPRRLGAGVLSRFRPVVDRPGATVTPATAARVSDGAAAVLLVPVERAGRAGRAALQAAPQAGATGEPGRPVTAACLLRGWVLTGGDPALPGLAPVAAVRAALDRAGVGLGELAAVELVEA
;
A
#
# COMPACT_ATOMS: atom_id res chain seq x y z
N VAL A 1 -8.80 -12.44 -3.44
CA VAL A 1 -7.63 -11.95 -2.66
C VAL A 1 -7.69 -12.51 -1.23
N LEU A 2 -8.74 -12.22 -0.41
CA LEU A 2 -8.82 -12.65 1.00
C LEU A 2 -8.74 -14.17 1.23
N ARG A 3 -9.31 -14.98 0.34
CA ARG A 3 -9.28 -16.45 0.47
C ARG A 3 -7.89 -17.05 0.38
N HIS A 4 -6.98 -16.40 -0.32
CA HIS A 4 -5.66 -16.95 -0.58
C HIS A 4 -4.79 -17.03 0.69
N PRO A 5 -4.54 -15.94 1.43
CA PRO A 5 -3.76 -16.01 2.67
C PRO A 5 -4.45 -16.86 3.75
N ALA A 6 -5.78 -16.82 3.85
CA ALA A 6 -6.54 -17.64 4.79
C ALA A 6 -6.39 -19.14 4.50
N GLY A 7 -6.55 -19.55 3.23
CA GLY A 7 -6.37 -20.95 2.80
C GLY A 7 -4.94 -21.43 2.97
N ALA A 8 -3.96 -20.61 2.65
CA ALA A 8 -2.54 -20.95 2.82
C ALA A 8 -2.14 -21.16 4.29
N ALA A 9 -2.76 -20.42 5.22
CA ALA A 9 -2.53 -20.57 6.65
C ALA A 9 -3.40 -21.67 7.30
N GLY A 10 -4.44 -22.15 6.61
CA GLY A 10 -5.43 -23.06 7.18
C GLY A 10 -6.29 -22.43 8.29
N GLU A 11 -6.43 -21.11 8.26
CA GLU A 11 -7.14 -20.33 9.28
C GLU A 11 -8.34 -19.60 8.67
N VAL A 12 -9.43 -19.53 9.39
CA VAL A 12 -10.59 -18.71 9.02
C VAL A 12 -10.53 -17.41 9.82
N PRO A 13 -10.43 -16.24 9.18
CA PRO A 13 -10.40 -14.97 9.87
C PRO A 13 -11.69 -14.71 10.63
N ALA A 14 -11.59 -14.31 11.90
CA ALA A 14 -12.71 -13.84 12.70
C ALA A 14 -13.13 -12.41 12.34
N ALA A 15 -12.22 -11.66 11.73
CA ALA A 15 -12.46 -10.29 11.31
C ALA A 15 -11.74 -9.97 9.99
N VAL A 16 -12.27 -8.97 9.30
CA VAL A 16 -11.64 -8.37 8.09
C VAL A 16 -11.57 -6.86 8.27
N VAL A 17 -10.40 -6.28 8.03
CA VAL A 17 -10.18 -4.82 8.03
C VAL A 17 -9.64 -4.41 6.68
N LEU A 18 -10.33 -3.50 5.99
CA LEU A 18 -9.88 -3.03 4.68
C LEU A 18 -9.79 -1.50 4.63
N GLY A 19 -8.67 -1.02 4.09
CA GLY A 19 -8.56 0.33 3.60
C GLY A 19 -9.42 0.51 2.35
N ASN A 20 -10.22 1.58 2.31
CA ASN A 20 -11.01 1.96 1.16
C ASN A 20 -11.38 3.44 1.28
N CYS A 21 -11.09 4.23 0.26
CA CYS A 21 -11.23 5.69 0.29
C CYS A 21 -12.28 6.20 -0.68
N TRP A 22 -12.41 5.57 -1.84
CA TRP A 22 -13.26 6.08 -2.93
C TRP A 22 -14.67 5.51 -2.94
N GLY A 23 -14.89 4.48 -2.20
CA GLY A 23 -16.23 4.00 -2.01
C GLY A 23 -16.53 2.65 -2.67
N PRO A 24 -17.77 2.22 -2.82
CA PRO A 24 -19.01 3.01 -2.86
C PRO A 24 -19.62 3.38 -1.50
N GLY A 25 -18.90 3.24 -0.40
CA GLY A 25 -19.44 3.39 0.94
C GLY A 25 -20.01 2.08 1.48
N GLY A 26 -20.78 2.14 2.55
CA GLY A 26 -21.21 0.95 3.27
C GLY A 26 -20.06 0.31 4.05
N ASN A 27 -19.95 -1.00 3.97
CA ASN A 27 -18.88 -1.75 4.63
C ASN A 27 -18.23 -2.75 3.68
N PRO A 28 -17.30 -2.31 2.81
CA PRO A 28 -16.59 -3.18 1.87
C PRO A 28 -15.89 -4.36 2.55
N ALA A 29 -15.33 -4.17 3.75
CA ALA A 29 -14.68 -5.23 4.50
C ALA A 29 -15.66 -6.35 4.90
N ARG A 30 -16.85 -5.98 5.38
CA ARG A 30 -17.87 -6.97 5.71
C ARG A 30 -18.38 -7.69 4.45
N MET A 31 -18.60 -6.97 3.37
CA MET A 31 -19.00 -7.57 2.09
C MET A 31 -17.94 -8.56 1.61
N ALA A 32 -16.67 -8.18 1.69
CA ALA A 32 -15.56 -9.04 1.30
C ALA A 32 -15.43 -10.28 2.19
N ALA A 33 -15.66 -10.17 3.51
CA ALA A 33 -15.66 -11.28 4.45
C ALA A 33 -16.74 -12.32 4.09
N LEU A 34 -17.95 -11.88 3.85
CA LEU A 34 -19.06 -12.74 3.43
C LEU A 34 -18.81 -13.37 2.06
N GLY A 35 -18.38 -12.58 1.08
CA GLY A 35 -18.02 -13.05 -0.25
C GLY A 35 -16.83 -14.02 -0.26
N ALA A 36 -15.93 -13.91 0.70
CA ALA A 36 -14.84 -14.86 0.92
C ALA A 36 -15.30 -16.18 1.57
N GLY A 37 -16.52 -16.23 2.12
CA GLY A 37 -17.05 -17.42 2.78
C GLY A 37 -16.54 -17.59 4.21
N PHE A 38 -16.14 -16.52 4.89
CA PHE A 38 -15.67 -16.59 6.29
C PHE A 38 -16.82 -16.76 7.31
N GLY A 39 -18.06 -16.82 6.83
CA GLY A 39 -19.25 -17.05 7.65
C GLY A 39 -19.86 -15.76 8.20
N GLU A 40 -21.09 -15.89 8.67
CA GLU A 40 -21.88 -14.75 9.17
C GLU A 40 -21.31 -14.16 10.47
N GLY A 41 -20.57 -14.94 11.25
CA GLY A 41 -19.90 -14.49 12.46
C GLY A 41 -18.67 -13.60 12.25
N ALA A 42 -18.06 -13.61 11.06
CA ALA A 42 -16.89 -12.79 10.77
C ALA A 42 -17.27 -11.31 10.75
N VAL A 43 -16.67 -10.51 11.62
CA VAL A 43 -16.90 -9.05 11.62
C VAL A 43 -16.06 -8.36 10.54
N GLY A 44 -16.48 -7.17 10.13
CA GLY A 44 -15.70 -6.38 9.15
C GLY A 44 -15.87 -4.89 9.40
N TRP A 45 -14.80 -4.13 9.18
CA TRP A 45 -14.88 -2.67 9.14
C TRP A 45 -13.87 -2.12 8.14
N SER A 46 -14.22 -0.97 7.58
CA SER A 46 -13.37 -0.26 6.62
C SER A 46 -12.78 0.98 7.27
N VAL A 47 -11.58 1.34 6.86
CA VAL A 47 -10.88 2.53 7.31
C VAL A 47 -10.51 3.40 6.13
N ASP A 48 -10.60 4.71 6.32
CA ASP A 48 -10.08 5.70 5.39
C ASP A 48 -8.95 6.47 6.09
N ALA A 49 -7.79 6.40 5.53
CA ALA A 49 -6.61 7.18 5.84
C ALA A 49 -5.86 7.48 4.54
N GLN A 50 -6.62 7.70 3.47
CA GLN A 50 -6.13 7.95 2.12
C GLN A 50 -5.11 6.88 1.69
N CYS A 51 -3.98 7.26 1.11
CA CYS A 51 -2.94 6.34 0.66
C CYS A 51 -2.38 5.44 1.77
N GLY A 52 -2.51 5.82 3.03
CA GLY A 52 -2.13 5.04 4.21
C GLY A 52 -3.18 4.02 4.67
N ALA A 53 -4.39 4.02 4.10
CA ALA A 53 -5.52 3.23 4.61
C ALA A 53 -5.24 1.72 4.72
N GLY A 54 -4.52 1.15 3.75
CA GLY A 54 -4.13 -0.26 3.78
C GLY A 54 -3.18 -0.60 4.95
N LEU A 55 -2.21 0.26 5.24
CA LEU A 55 -1.31 0.08 6.40
C LEU A 55 -2.05 0.31 7.72
N VAL A 56 -2.95 1.28 7.80
CA VAL A 56 -3.80 1.49 8.98
C VAL A 56 -4.70 0.29 9.23
N ALA A 57 -5.25 -0.34 8.18
CA ALA A 57 -6.00 -1.58 8.29
C ALA A 57 -5.17 -2.71 8.90
N ILE A 58 -3.91 -2.86 8.47
CA ILE A 58 -2.97 -3.85 9.05
C ILE A 58 -2.67 -3.54 10.52
N GLN A 59 -2.45 -2.26 10.88
CA GLN A 59 -2.23 -1.84 12.25
C GLN A 59 -3.42 -2.20 13.16
N GLN A 60 -4.64 -1.82 12.74
CA GLN A 60 -5.86 -2.13 13.48
C GLN A 60 -6.10 -3.63 13.62
N ALA A 61 -5.77 -4.40 12.57
CA ALA A 61 -5.84 -5.86 12.61
C ALA A 61 -4.83 -6.43 13.61
N ALA A 62 -3.59 -5.91 13.66
CA ALA A 62 -2.59 -6.34 14.62
C ALA A 62 -3.06 -6.07 16.06
N ASP A 63 -3.59 -4.88 16.35
CA ASP A 63 -4.16 -4.55 17.66
C ASP A 63 -5.33 -5.46 18.01
N HIS A 64 -6.17 -5.82 17.03
CA HIS A 64 -7.28 -6.76 17.25
C HIS A 64 -6.77 -8.16 17.55
N VAL A 65 -5.78 -8.66 16.82
CA VAL A 65 -5.12 -9.96 17.08
C VAL A 65 -4.53 -10.01 18.50
N LEU A 66 -3.79 -8.98 18.89
CA LEU A 66 -3.19 -8.89 20.22
C LEU A 66 -4.24 -8.92 21.34
N ARG A 67 -5.38 -8.26 21.12
CA ARG A 67 -6.45 -8.18 22.12
C ARG A 67 -7.29 -9.45 22.20
N THR A 68 -7.57 -10.13 21.09
CA THR A 68 -8.54 -11.22 21.00
C THR A 68 -7.92 -12.60 20.81
N GLY A 69 -6.67 -12.69 20.37
CA GLY A 69 -6.03 -13.93 19.97
C GLY A 69 -6.62 -14.56 18.70
N SER A 70 -7.47 -13.83 17.97
CA SER A 70 -8.17 -14.34 16.79
C SER A 70 -7.48 -13.91 15.49
N PRO A 71 -7.45 -14.76 14.44
CA PRO A 71 -6.94 -14.39 13.13
C PRO A 71 -7.74 -13.26 12.51
N VAL A 72 -7.06 -12.32 11.85
CA VAL A 72 -7.67 -11.18 11.16
C VAL A 72 -7.07 -11.05 9.77
N ALA A 73 -7.91 -10.96 8.75
CA ALA A 73 -7.47 -10.58 7.42
C ALA A 73 -7.49 -9.04 7.28
N ALA A 74 -6.41 -8.49 6.74
CA ALA A 74 -6.28 -7.05 6.57
C ALA A 74 -5.67 -6.68 5.23
N GLY A 75 -5.91 -5.46 4.77
CA GLY A 75 -5.35 -4.96 3.53
C GLY A 75 -6.08 -3.75 3.01
N GLY A 76 -6.14 -3.62 1.70
CA GLY A 76 -6.87 -2.55 1.03
C GLY A 76 -7.52 -3.03 -0.26
N THR A 77 -8.54 -2.33 -0.65
CA THR A 77 -9.22 -2.52 -1.94
C THR A 77 -9.72 -1.19 -2.46
N GLU A 78 -9.51 -0.96 -3.74
CA GLU A 78 -10.05 0.21 -4.43
C GLU A 78 -10.42 -0.15 -5.85
N SER A 79 -11.56 0.35 -6.31
CA SER A 79 -11.99 0.29 -7.69
C SER A 79 -12.27 1.70 -8.19
N ALA A 80 -11.21 2.41 -8.51
CA ALA A 80 -11.27 3.78 -8.97
C ALA A 80 -12.03 3.91 -10.29
N SER A 81 -11.97 2.88 -11.14
CA SER A 81 -12.68 2.84 -12.43
C SER A 81 -14.21 2.75 -12.29
N THR A 82 -14.70 2.27 -11.14
CA THR A 82 -16.14 2.11 -10.86
C THR A 82 -16.57 2.94 -9.63
N ALA A 83 -15.72 3.85 -9.16
CA ALA A 83 -16.05 4.71 -8.05
C ALA A 83 -17.28 5.57 -8.36
N PRO A 84 -18.21 5.73 -7.41
CA PRO A 84 -19.37 6.57 -7.61
C PRO A 84 -18.98 8.05 -7.74
N GLU A 85 -19.77 8.80 -8.48
CA GLU A 85 -19.66 10.25 -8.48
C GLU A 85 -19.99 10.78 -7.07
N ARG A 86 -19.15 11.66 -6.56
CA ARG A 86 -19.32 12.28 -5.25
C ARG A 86 -19.84 13.69 -5.40
N LEU A 87 -20.89 14.02 -4.65
CA LEU A 87 -21.51 15.34 -4.66
C LEU A 87 -21.44 15.95 -3.26
N LEU A 88 -21.03 17.22 -3.19
CA LEU A 88 -21.13 18.03 -1.98
C LEU A 88 -22.06 19.21 -2.29
N ALA A 89 -23.16 19.32 -1.56
CA ALA A 89 -24.21 20.32 -1.80
C ALA A 89 -24.75 20.33 -3.25
N GLY A 90 -24.75 19.17 -3.92
CA GLY A 90 -25.18 19.01 -5.30
C GLY A 90 -24.09 19.22 -6.36
N GLU A 91 -22.92 19.66 -5.99
CA GLU A 91 -21.79 19.88 -6.90
C GLU A 91 -20.82 18.68 -6.88
N PRO A 92 -20.42 18.17 -8.05
CA PRO A 92 -19.48 17.06 -8.12
C PRO A 92 -18.08 17.48 -7.69
N TYR A 93 -17.41 16.62 -6.91
CA TYR A 93 -16.01 16.84 -6.54
C TYR A 93 -15.19 15.56 -6.75
N ARG A 94 -13.94 15.73 -7.18
CA ARG A 94 -13.01 14.62 -7.37
C ARG A 94 -12.21 14.31 -6.12
N GLN A 95 -11.78 15.35 -5.41
CA GLN A 95 -10.99 15.25 -4.20
C GLN A 95 -11.77 15.83 -3.02
N ALA A 96 -11.96 15.02 -1.99
CA ALA A 96 -12.49 15.53 -0.74
C ALA A 96 -11.45 16.43 -0.06
N PRO A 97 -11.86 17.51 0.60
CA PRO A 97 -10.94 18.31 1.41
C PRO A 97 -10.28 17.42 2.47
N MET A 98 -8.96 17.49 2.58
CA MET A 98 -8.20 16.78 3.62
C MET A 98 -7.94 17.68 4.83
N THR A 99 -8.10 19.00 4.67
CA THR A 99 -7.88 19.96 5.73
C THR A 99 -9.04 20.94 5.84
N PRO A 100 -9.26 21.53 7.02
CA PRO A 100 -10.24 22.58 7.16
C PRO A 100 -9.75 23.90 6.56
N ALA A 101 -10.65 24.86 6.34
CA ALA A 101 -10.31 26.19 5.87
C ALA A 101 -9.23 26.84 6.75
N GLY A 102 -8.25 27.46 6.10
CA GLY A 102 -7.09 28.10 6.76
C GLY A 102 -5.84 27.23 6.84
N PHE A 103 -5.93 25.97 6.48
CA PHE A 103 -4.77 25.07 6.30
C PHE A 103 -4.48 24.86 4.83
N ALA A 104 -3.25 24.49 4.50
CA ALA A 104 -2.91 24.08 3.14
C ALA A 104 -3.61 22.76 2.79
N ASP A 105 -4.09 22.64 1.55
CA ASP A 105 -4.71 21.42 0.99
C ASP A 105 -4.33 21.31 -0.49
N PRO A 106 -3.03 21.16 -0.79
CA PRO A 106 -2.58 21.11 -2.18
C PRO A 106 -3.00 19.82 -2.87
N ASP A 107 -3.19 19.88 -4.19
CA ASP A 107 -3.17 18.67 -5.02
C ASP A 107 -1.84 17.93 -4.85
N MET A 108 -1.86 16.60 -4.94
CA MET A 108 -0.65 15.79 -4.69
C MET A 108 0.48 16.09 -5.67
N THR A 109 0.17 16.43 -6.92
CA THR A 109 1.19 16.81 -7.89
C THR A 109 1.80 18.19 -7.59
N GLU A 110 1.01 19.13 -7.10
CA GLU A 110 1.48 20.42 -6.62
C GLU A 110 2.33 20.29 -5.35
N ALA A 111 1.87 19.45 -4.41
CA ALA A 111 2.65 19.14 -3.20
C ALA A 111 4.00 18.50 -3.54
N ALA A 112 4.04 17.60 -4.54
CA ALA A 112 5.28 16.99 -5.02
C ALA A 112 6.23 18.02 -5.65
N GLU A 113 5.71 18.98 -6.42
CA GLU A 113 6.52 20.08 -6.98
C GLU A 113 7.08 20.98 -5.87
N ASP A 114 6.28 21.29 -4.85
CA ASP A 114 6.74 22.11 -3.72
C ASP A 114 7.82 21.38 -2.94
N LEU A 115 7.65 20.08 -2.71
CA LEU A 115 8.65 19.25 -2.07
C LEU A 115 9.93 19.14 -2.91
N ALA A 116 9.81 18.92 -4.21
CA ALA A 116 10.95 18.85 -5.12
C ALA A 116 11.76 20.13 -5.10
N ARG A 117 11.11 21.29 -5.11
CA ARG A 117 11.74 22.61 -5.03
C ARG A 117 12.44 22.81 -3.69
N GLN A 118 11.78 22.48 -2.59
CA GLN A 118 12.32 22.63 -1.24
C GLN A 118 13.58 21.78 -1.03
N LEU A 119 13.59 20.56 -1.57
CA LEU A 119 14.71 19.62 -1.41
C LEU A 119 15.74 19.66 -2.57
N GLY A 120 15.53 20.52 -3.57
CA GLY A 120 16.40 20.58 -4.75
C GLY A 120 16.39 19.29 -5.59
N LEU A 121 15.24 18.61 -5.67
CA LEU A 121 15.09 17.38 -6.44
C LEU A 121 14.78 17.70 -7.90
N GLY A 122 15.82 17.77 -8.72
CA GLY A 122 15.68 18.04 -10.15
C GLY A 122 14.99 16.93 -10.93
N ARG A 123 14.52 17.29 -12.13
CA ARG A 123 13.81 16.42 -13.07
C ARG A 123 14.55 15.11 -13.36
N GLU A 124 15.85 15.17 -13.59
CA GLU A 124 16.66 13.99 -13.93
C GLU A 124 16.64 12.94 -12.83
N ARG A 125 16.71 13.38 -11.56
CA ARG A 125 16.66 12.48 -10.42
C ARG A 125 15.28 11.82 -10.27
N GLN A 126 14.21 12.55 -10.52
CA GLN A 126 12.84 12.03 -10.50
C GLN A 126 12.64 11.02 -11.63
N ASP A 127 13.05 11.35 -12.85
CA ASP A 127 12.96 10.47 -14.01
C ASP A 127 13.78 9.18 -13.81
N ALA A 128 14.97 9.28 -13.22
CA ALA A 128 15.81 8.11 -12.93
C ALA A 128 15.15 7.17 -11.90
N PHE A 129 14.50 7.74 -10.86
CA PHE A 129 13.76 6.95 -9.89
C PHE A 129 12.59 6.21 -10.54
N ALA A 130 11.76 6.91 -11.32
CA ALA A 130 10.63 6.30 -12.03
C ALA A 130 11.09 5.20 -13.01
N ALA A 131 12.14 5.46 -13.79
CA ALA A 131 12.72 4.46 -14.70
C ALA A 131 13.17 3.20 -13.96
N ARG A 132 13.84 3.37 -12.80
CA ARG A 132 14.28 2.27 -11.96
C ARG A 132 13.09 1.49 -11.39
N SER A 133 12.06 2.15 -10.87
CA SER A 133 10.85 1.51 -10.34
C SER A 133 10.19 0.63 -11.41
N HIS A 134 9.95 1.16 -12.59
CA HIS A 134 9.41 0.40 -13.70
C HIS A 134 10.32 -0.77 -14.15
N ALA A 135 11.64 -0.56 -14.19
CA ALA A 135 12.60 -1.61 -14.58
C ALA A 135 12.56 -2.78 -13.58
N LEU A 136 12.60 -2.51 -12.28
CA LEU A 136 12.50 -3.52 -11.22
C LEU A 136 11.17 -4.28 -11.30
N ALA A 137 10.07 -3.58 -11.54
CA ALA A 137 8.77 -4.21 -11.70
C ALA A 137 8.72 -5.19 -12.89
N LEU A 138 9.41 -4.87 -14.00
CA LEU A 138 9.51 -5.76 -15.15
C LEU A 138 10.48 -6.92 -14.90
N GLU A 139 11.62 -6.66 -14.28
CA GLU A 139 12.62 -7.68 -13.93
C GLU A 139 12.04 -8.75 -13.02
N HIS A 140 11.25 -8.33 -12.03
CA HIS A 140 10.66 -9.23 -11.04
C HIS A 140 9.21 -9.63 -11.36
N ALA A 141 8.76 -9.52 -12.61
CA ALA A 141 7.40 -9.86 -13.01
C ALA A 141 7.02 -11.31 -12.66
N ALA A 142 7.95 -12.27 -12.80
CA ALA A 142 7.74 -13.67 -12.44
C ALA A 142 7.53 -13.87 -10.94
N LEU A 143 8.20 -13.10 -10.08
CA LEU A 143 7.98 -13.11 -8.64
C LEU A 143 6.61 -12.54 -8.30
N ARG A 144 6.27 -11.38 -8.85
CA ARG A 144 4.95 -10.75 -8.64
C ARG A 144 3.79 -11.63 -9.09
N SER A 145 3.92 -12.34 -10.21
CA SER A 145 2.87 -13.24 -10.69
C SER A 145 2.56 -14.40 -9.74
N ARG A 146 3.49 -14.76 -8.85
CA ARG A 146 3.28 -15.79 -7.82
C ARG A 146 2.48 -15.27 -6.62
N GLU A 147 2.47 -13.95 -6.40
CA GLU A 147 1.74 -13.27 -5.33
C GLU A 147 0.36 -12.79 -5.81
N THR A 148 0.17 -12.71 -7.13
CA THR A 148 -1.08 -12.27 -7.74
C THR A 148 -2.10 -13.41 -7.78
N VAL A 149 -3.37 -13.08 -7.55
CA VAL A 149 -4.46 -14.05 -7.68
C VAL A 149 -4.53 -14.56 -9.13
N PRO A 150 -4.54 -15.89 -9.35
CA PRO A 150 -4.63 -16.46 -10.69
C PRO A 150 -5.85 -15.97 -11.48
N GLY A 151 -5.67 -15.76 -12.78
CA GLY A 151 -6.75 -15.38 -13.70
C GLY A 151 -7.02 -13.88 -13.83
N LEU A 152 -6.32 -13.03 -13.11
CA LEU A 152 -6.46 -11.56 -13.24
C LEU A 152 -5.64 -10.94 -14.38
N GLY A 153 -4.86 -11.75 -15.10
CA GLY A 153 -3.98 -11.26 -16.16
C GLY A 153 -2.68 -10.64 -15.62
N SER A 154 -1.99 -9.91 -16.47
CA SER A 154 -0.78 -9.18 -16.10
C SER A 154 -1.09 -7.73 -15.76
N ASP A 155 -0.30 -7.17 -14.84
CA ASP A 155 -0.29 -5.75 -14.55
C ASP A 155 0.16 -4.96 -15.79
N ASP A 156 -0.64 -3.98 -16.23
CA ASP A 156 -0.39 -3.14 -17.40
C ASP A 156 0.38 -1.85 -17.07
N GLY A 157 0.69 -1.61 -15.80
CA GLY A 157 1.39 -0.44 -15.30
C GLY A 157 2.87 -0.36 -15.70
N PRO A 158 3.68 -1.42 -15.45
CA PRO A 158 5.12 -1.39 -15.68
C PRO A 158 5.50 -1.24 -17.15
N ARG A 159 6.46 -0.37 -17.44
CA ARG A 159 6.92 -0.03 -18.81
C ARG A 159 8.43 0.12 -18.87
N ARG A 160 9.00 -0.08 -20.05
CA ARG A 160 10.39 0.30 -20.33
C ARG A 160 10.47 1.79 -20.59
N LEU A 161 11.00 2.54 -19.63
CA LEU A 161 11.17 3.99 -19.72
C LEU A 161 12.66 4.32 -19.88
N GLY A 162 13.08 4.65 -21.10
CA GLY A 162 14.43 5.16 -21.36
C GLY A 162 14.50 6.68 -21.21
N ALA A 163 15.69 7.21 -20.95
CA ALA A 163 15.91 8.64 -20.75
C ALA A 163 15.37 9.50 -21.91
N GLY A 164 15.53 9.05 -23.17
CA GLY A 164 15.01 9.74 -24.35
C GLY A 164 13.47 9.76 -24.45
N VAL A 165 12.77 8.86 -23.74
CA VAL A 165 11.31 8.89 -23.64
C VAL A 165 10.91 9.84 -22.53
N LEU A 166 11.54 9.74 -21.37
CA LEU A 166 11.24 10.52 -20.18
C LEU A 166 11.41 12.03 -20.42
N SER A 167 12.47 12.42 -21.12
CA SER A 167 12.74 13.84 -21.44
C SER A 167 11.66 14.52 -22.27
N ARG A 168 10.80 13.76 -22.97
CA ARG A 168 9.72 14.29 -23.83
C ARG A 168 8.43 14.60 -23.07
N PHE A 169 8.27 14.09 -21.85
CA PHE A 169 7.08 14.38 -21.06
C PHE A 169 7.09 15.82 -20.58
N ARG A 170 5.96 16.50 -20.77
CA ARG A 170 5.73 17.83 -20.19
C ARG A 170 5.33 17.67 -18.74
N PRO A 171 5.65 18.64 -17.88
CA PRO A 171 5.12 18.67 -16.51
C PRO A 171 3.59 18.65 -16.47
N VAL A 172 3.04 18.07 -15.42
CA VAL A 172 1.58 18.02 -15.17
C VAL A 172 1.07 19.28 -14.48
N VAL A 173 1.96 20.01 -13.81
CA VAL A 173 1.67 21.29 -13.15
C VAL A 173 2.10 22.43 -14.09
N ASP A 174 1.20 23.34 -14.35
CA ASP A 174 1.48 24.55 -15.18
C ASP A 174 2.16 25.62 -14.33
N ARG A 175 3.47 25.44 -14.13
CA ARG A 175 4.31 26.30 -13.30
C ARG A 175 5.71 26.40 -13.91
N PRO A 176 6.33 27.59 -13.93
CA PRO A 176 7.73 27.71 -14.37
C PRO A 176 8.67 26.81 -13.55
N GLY A 177 9.47 25.99 -14.23
CA GLY A 177 10.42 25.09 -13.61
C GLY A 177 9.80 23.82 -13.00
N ALA A 178 8.53 23.52 -13.32
CA ALA A 178 7.87 22.28 -12.88
C ALA A 178 8.58 21.03 -13.42
N THR A 179 8.64 19.99 -12.62
CA THR A 179 9.43 18.78 -12.84
C THR A 179 8.62 17.49 -12.81
N VAL A 180 7.48 17.46 -12.13
CA VAL A 180 6.59 16.29 -12.04
C VAL A 180 5.89 16.06 -13.37
N THR A 181 5.92 14.83 -13.88
CA THR A 181 5.39 14.46 -15.19
C THR A 181 4.44 13.27 -15.10
N PRO A 182 3.69 12.96 -16.17
CA PRO A 182 2.88 11.73 -16.21
C PRO A 182 3.71 10.44 -16.06
N ALA A 183 5.04 10.50 -16.25
CA ALA A 183 5.91 9.35 -16.05
C ALA A 183 6.38 9.21 -14.60
N THR A 184 6.35 10.28 -13.82
CA THR A 184 6.75 10.30 -12.40
C THR A 184 5.58 10.40 -11.43
N ALA A 185 4.37 10.70 -11.93
CA ALA A 185 3.14 10.68 -11.17
C ALA A 185 2.49 9.28 -11.20
N ALA A 186 1.94 8.85 -10.08
CA ALA A 186 1.20 7.60 -10.01
C ALA A 186 -0.06 7.64 -10.85
N ARG A 187 -0.41 6.50 -11.45
CA ARG A 187 -1.67 6.33 -12.19
C ARG A 187 -2.81 6.01 -11.24
N VAL A 188 -3.99 6.50 -11.59
CA VAL A 188 -5.23 5.97 -11.01
C VAL A 188 -5.40 4.52 -11.46
N SER A 189 -5.57 3.59 -10.52
CA SER A 189 -5.68 2.15 -10.80
C SER A 189 -6.62 1.47 -9.83
N ASP A 190 -7.16 0.34 -10.29
CA ASP A 190 -7.90 -0.59 -9.45
C ASP A 190 -6.92 -1.55 -8.80
N GLY A 191 -7.19 -1.95 -7.58
CA GLY A 191 -6.33 -2.88 -6.88
C GLY A 191 -6.91 -3.43 -5.59
N ALA A 192 -6.39 -4.59 -5.20
CA ALA A 192 -6.67 -5.17 -3.89
C ALA A 192 -5.49 -6.00 -3.43
N ALA A 193 -5.10 -5.82 -2.17
CA ALA A 193 -4.07 -6.62 -1.51
C ALA A 193 -4.53 -7.02 -0.12
N ALA A 194 -4.13 -8.22 0.32
CA ALA A 194 -4.51 -8.69 1.65
C ALA A 194 -3.43 -9.57 2.26
N VAL A 195 -3.32 -9.47 3.58
CA VAL A 195 -2.51 -10.32 4.44
C VAL A 195 -3.39 -10.94 5.52
N LEU A 196 -2.94 -12.07 6.08
CA LEU A 196 -3.55 -12.65 7.26
C LEU A 196 -2.63 -12.44 8.46
N LEU A 197 -3.14 -11.85 9.51
CA LEU A 197 -2.45 -11.70 10.79
C LEU A 197 -2.95 -12.78 11.76
N VAL A 198 -2.01 -13.43 12.40
CA VAL A 198 -2.28 -14.47 13.41
C VAL A 198 -1.38 -14.23 14.63
N PRO A 199 -1.79 -14.66 15.84
CA PRO A 199 -0.89 -14.69 16.99
C PRO A 199 0.35 -15.53 16.67
N VAL A 200 1.50 -15.13 17.19
CA VAL A 200 2.77 -15.83 16.94
C VAL A 200 2.70 -17.31 17.37
N GLU A 201 1.99 -17.58 18.46
CA GLU A 201 1.79 -18.92 19.00
C GLU A 201 0.99 -19.82 18.04
N ARG A 202 0.10 -19.22 17.23
CA ARG A 202 -0.71 -19.91 16.23
C ARG A 202 -0.03 -20.00 14.85
N ALA A 203 1.08 -19.28 14.66
CA ALA A 203 1.87 -19.44 13.47
C ALA A 203 2.33 -20.91 13.37
N GLY A 204 1.79 -21.66 12.43
CA GLY A 204 2.07 -23.09 12.26
C GLY A 204 3.57 -23.36 12.05
N ARG A 205 3.95 -24.63 11.90
CA ARG A 205 5.35 -25.03 11.68
C ARG A 205 6.03 -24.25 10.56
N ALA A 206 5.32 -24.03 9.47
CA ALA A 206 5.80 -23.24 8.33
C ALA A 206 6.04 -21.76 8.67
N GLY A 207 5.13 -21.14 9.43
CA GLY A 207 5.30 -19.75 9.89
C GLY A 207 6.47 -19.61 10.85
N ARG A 208 6.62 -20.52 11.82
CA ARG A 208 7.77 -20.53 12.74
C ARG A 208 9.09 -20.81 12.02
N ALA A 209 9.11 -21.73 11.05
CA ALA A 209 10.29 -21.98 10.23
C ALA A 209 10.66 -20.75 9.37
N ALA A 210 9.68 -20.05 8.79
CA ALA A 210 9.91 -18.82 8.05
C ALA A 210 10.44 -17.70 8.96
N LEU A 211 9.93 -17.57 10.18
CA LEU A 211 10.44 -16.62 11.18
C LEU A 211 11.87 -16.92 11.64
N GLN A 212 12.26 -18.20 11.67
CA GLN A 212 13.61 -18.63 12.04
C GLN A 212 14.59 -18.56 10.86
N ALA A 213 14.09 -18.69 9.63
CA ALA A 213 14.89 -18.63 8.41
C ALA A 213 15.16 -17.20 7.90
N ALA A 214 14.52 -16.19 8.45
CA ALA A 214 14.86 -14.81 8.14
C ALA A 214 16.16 -14.42 8.88
N PRO A 215 17.34 -14.31 8.21
CA PRO A 215 17.64 -13.37 7.12
C PRO A 215 18.38 -13.99 5.93
N GLN A 216 18.04 -15.15 5.50
CA GLN A 216 18.63 -15.69 4.26
C GLN A 216 17.72 -15.40 3.08
N ALA A 217 17.79 -14.16 2.60
CA ALA A 217 17.22 -13.75 1.33
C ALA A 217 17.77 -14.64 0.20
N GLY A 218 16.89 -15.43 -0.43
CA GLY A 218 17.28 -16.29 -1.53
C GLY A 218 16.46 -17.56 -1.69
N ALA A 219 15.32 -17.69 -1.02
CA ALA A 219 14.45 -18.86 -1.25
C ALA A 219 13.87 -18.81 -2.67
N THR A 220 14.60 -19.39 -3.61
CA THR A 220 14.10 -19.78 -4.93
C THR A 220 13.06 -20.88 -4.73
N GLY A 221 11.80 -20.50 -4.53
CA GLY A 221 10.72 -21.46 -4.44
C GLY A 221 10.46 -22.13 -5.79
N GLU A 222 10.11 -23.41 -5.79
CA GLU A 222 9.76 -24.15 -7.00
C GLU A 222 8.62 -23.49 -7.77
N PRO A 223 8.66 -23.48 -9.13
CA PRO A 223 7.58 -22.95 -9.95
C PRO A 223 6.24 -23.65 -9.63
N GLY A 224 5.19 -22.85 -9.37
CA GLY A 224 3.83 -23.35 -9.16
C GLY A 224 3.42 -23.55 -7.69
N ARG A 225 4.31 -23.33 -6.73
CA ARG A 225 3.94 -23.33 -5.31
C ARG A 225 3.62 -21.92 -4.85
N PRO A 226 2.48 -21.66 -4.18
CA PRO A 226 2.18 -20.34 -3.63
C PRO A 226 3.30 -19.90 -2.70
N VAL A 227 3.79 -18.68 -2.87
CA VAL A 227 4.75 -18.09 -1.93
C VAL A 227 3.97 -17.78 -0.65
N THR A 228 4.07 -18.64 0.33
CA THR A 228 3.65 -18.34 1.69
C THR A 228 4.84 -17.69 2.38
N ALA A 229 5.02 -16.40 2.17
CA ALA A 229 5.95 -15.62 2.98
C ALA A 229 5.26 -15.31 4.31
N ALA A 230 5.82 -15.76 5.41
CA ALA A 230 5.43 -15.32 6.74
C ALA A 230 6.49 -14.36 7.28
N CYS A 231 6.06 -13.25 7.84
CA CYS A 231 6.95 -12.30 8.51
C CYS A 231 6.39 -11.92 9.88
N LEU A 232 7.26 -11.45 10.75
CA LEU A 232 6.89 -10.92 12.05
C LEU A 232 6.65 -9.42 11.94
N LEU A 233 5.44 -8.96 12.26
CA LEU A 233 5.16 -7.54 12.41
C LEU A 233 5.71 -7.06 13.76
N ARG A 234 6.80 -6.30 13.76
CA ARG A 234 7.53 -5.88 14.96
C ARG A 234 7.10 -4.51 15.48
N GLY A 235 6.62 -3.64 14.62
CA GLY A 235 6.23 -2.29 15.01
C GLY A 235 5.41 -1.60 13.94
N TRP A 236 4.56 -0.71 14.39
CA TRP A 236 3.76 0.16 13.54
C TRP A 236 3.55 1.50 14.21
N VAL A 237 3.44 2.54 13.41
CA VAL A 237 3.27 3.91 13.87
C VAL A 237 2.42 4.68 12.87
N LEU A 238 1.53 5.49 13.40
CA LEU A 238 0.77 6.48 12.64
C LEU A 238 1.13 7.86 13.18
N THR A 239 1.51 8.77 12.29
CA THR A 239 1.86 10.16 12.65
C THR A 239 1.13 11.13 11.73
N GLY A 240 0.81 12.30 12.26
CA GLY A 240 0.45 13.46 11.44
C GLY A 240 1.70 14.17 10.91
N GLY A 241 1.51 15.09 9.98
CA GLY A 241 2.56 15.92 9.39
C GLY A 241 2.04 17.27 8.92
N ASP A 242 2.94 18.06 8.34
CA ASP A 242 2.58 19.31 7.71
C ASP A 242 1.68 19.06 6.49
N PRO A 243 0.43 19.57 6.46
CA PRO A 243 -0.47 19.35 5.35
C PRO A 243 -0.01 20.01 4.04
N ALA A 244 0.87 21.00 4.10
CA ALA A 244 1.47 21.60 2.90
C ALA A 244 2.49 20.66 2.24
N LEU A 245 3.09 19.73 2.99
CA LEU A 245 4.14 18.83 2.54
C LEU A 245 3.85 17.36 2.94
N PRO A 246 2.73 16.78 2.48
CA PRO A 246 2.31 15.44 2.88
C PRO A 246 3.37 14.37 2.57
N GLY A 247 4.19 14.56 1.53
CA GLY A 247 5.28 13.66 1.19
C GLY A 247 6.39 13.51 2.24
N LEU A 248 6.47 14.41 3.23
CA LEU A 248 7.42 14.31 4.36
C LEU A 248 6.84 13.57 5.57
N ALA A 249 5.53 13.43 5.68
CA ALA A 249 4.90 12.79 6.84
C ALA A 249 5.43 11.37 7.12
N PRO A 250 5.71 10.50 6.13
CA PRO A 250 6.26 9.17 6.38
C PRO A 250 7.61 9.14 7.10
N VAL A 251 8.41 10.20 7.00
CA VAL A 251 9.75 10.24 7.62
C VAL A 251 9.67 10.10 9.14
N ALA A 252 8.74 10.81 9.78
CA ALA A 252 8.54 10.73 11.23
C ALA A 252 8.01 9.35 11.64
N ALA A 253 7.07 8.80 10.86
CA ALA A 253 6.50 7.47 11.11
C ALA A 253 7.56 6.36 11.00
N VAL A 254 8.40 6.40 9.97
CA VAL A 254 9.50 5.42 9.77
C VAL A 254 10.48 5.47 10.93
N ARG A 255 10.94 6.65 11.32
CA ARG A 255 11.86 6.80 12.45
C ARG A 255 11.27 6.21 13.73
N ALA A 256 10.05 6.60 14.08
CA ALA A 256 9.39 6.09 15.27
C ALA A 256 9.11 4.58 15.21
N ALA A 257 8.83 4.01 14.03
CA ALA A 257 8.65 2.57 13.87
C ALA A 257 9.97 1.80 14.06
N LEU A 258 11.08 2.31 13.54
CA LEU A 258 12.41 1.74 13.72
C LEU A 258 12.83 1.79 15.20
N ASP A 259 12.64 2.92 15.86
CA ASP A 259 12.94 3.08 17.30
C ASP A 259 12.14 2.07 18.14
N ARG A 260 10.83 1.93 17.87
CA ARG A 260 9.99 0.93 18.56
C ARG A 260 10.41 -0.51 18.30
N ALA A 261 10.85 -0.80 17.09
CA ALA A 261 11.32 -2.13 16.71
C ALA A 261 12.74 -2.44 17.23
N GLY A 262 13.49 -1.43 17.69
CA GLY A 262 14.89 -1.54 18.06
C GLY A 262 15.77 -1.92 16.85
N VAL A 263 15.50 -1.34 15.67
CA VAL A 263 16.19 -1.64 14.41
C VAL A 263 16.77 -0.36 13.84
N GLY A 264 18.04 -0.39 13.47
CA GLY A 264 18.70 0.72 12.78
C GLY A 264 18.37 0.77 11.29
N LEU A 265 18.41 1.96 10.70
CA LEU A 265 18.14 2.15 9.27
C LEU A 265 19.07 1.29 8.38
N GLY A 266 20.32 1.13 8.78
CA GLY A 266 21.33 0.32 8.07
C GLY A 266 21.10 -1.20 8.16
N GLU A 267 20.19 -1.65 9.00
CA GLU A 267 19.83 -3.07 9.15
C GLU A 267 18.64 -3.47 8.26
N LEU A 268 18.02 -2.50 7.57
CA LEU A 268 16.92 -2.78 6.66
C LEU A 268 17.44 -3.40 5.36
N ALA A 269 16.91 -4.58 5.01
CA ALA A 269 17.19 -5.23 3.73
C ALA A 269 16.41 -4.59 2.57
N ALA A 270 15.21 -4.08 2.85
CA ALA A 270 14.35 -3.42 1.85
C ALA A 270 13.46 -2.37 2.50
N VAL A 271 13.06 -1.40 1.72
CA VAL A 271 12.07 -0.37 2.07
C VAL A 271 11.07 -0.29 0.93
N GLU A 272 9.80 -0.52 1.25
CA GLU A 272 8.70 -0.35 0.32
C GLU A 272 7.94 0.94 0.64
N LEU A 273 7.74 1.77 -0.37
CA LEU A 273 7.06 3.05 -0.25
C LEU A 273 5.84 3.06 -1.18
N VAL A 274 4.78 3.75 -0.75
CA VAL A 274 3.70 4.11 -1.66
C VAL A 274 4.20 5.21 -2.57
N GLU A 275 4.34 4.91 -3.86
CA GLU A 275 4.80 5.85 -4.89
C GLU A 275 3.59 6.63 -5.41
N ALA A 276 3.27 7.75 -4.78
CA ALA A 276 2.14 8.59 -5.15
C ALA A 276 2.44 9.56 -6.31
#